data_89fdf994543aef8b88e44ba14775bd8a
#
_entry.id   89fdf994543aef8b88e44ba14775bd8a
#
_cell.length_a   1.000
_cell.length_b   1.000
_cell.length_c   1.000
_cell.angle_alpha   90.00
_cell.angle_beta   90.00
_cell.angle_gamma   90.00
#
_symmetry.space_group_name_H-M   'P 1'
#
loop_
_entity.id
_entity.type
_entity.pdbx_description
1 polymer ?
#
loop_
_entity_poly.entity_id
_entity_poly.type
_entity_poly.pdbx_seq_one_letter_code
_entity_poly.pdbx_strand_id
1 'polypeptide(L)'
;MPYGLTNAGFSAKTIQEIQADIVASQRADIDAALDVSDSEPIGIQNGIVAASQAEIWELLSTAFSALNPNNAENWMLDFICSLTGTFRKGATKSYVDVNVTVSANCSFGAQALQIAVTSQPSIRFRNVSGFSETLAGVYLVRFEAEQTGPVVAYSGTLTTILAPVLNVISVTNPLDAT
;
A
#
# COMPACT_ATOMS: atom_id res chain seq x y z
N MET A 1 -29.93 9.44 23.49
CA MET A 1 -28.74 10.29 23.25
C MET A 1 -28.62 10.44 21.73
N PRO A 2 -28.49 11.64 21.19
CA PRO A 2 -28.36 11.83 19.74
C PRO A 2 -26.93 11.53 19.22
N TYR A 3 -25.96 11.27 20.10
CA TYR A 3 -24.56 11.06 19.77
C TYR A 3 -24.06 9.67 20.20
N GLY A 4 -22.95 9.25 19.62
CA GLY A 4 -22.37 7.92 19.80
C GLY A 4 -22.99 6.91 18.87
N LEU A 5 -23.12 5.65 19.32
CA LEU A 5 -23.67 4.57 18.52
C LEU A 5 -25.21 4.66 18.51
N THR A 6 -25.77 4.91 17.32
CA THR A 6 -27.21 5.04 17.06
C THR A 6 -27.67 3.96 16.08
N ASN A 7 -29.00 3.84 15.91
CA ASN A 7 -29.56 2.93 14.89
C ASN A 7 -29.16 3.30 13.44
N ALA A 8 -28.75 4.56 13.23
CA ALA A 8 -28.28 5.03 11.93
C ALA A 8 -26.73 4.95 11.76
N GLY A 9 -26.03 4.45 12.79
CA GLY A 9 -24.59 4.38 12.83
C GLY A 9 -23.98 5.26 13.92
N PHE A 10 -22.69 5.57 13.79
CA PHE A 10 -21.97 6.42 14.73
C PHE A 10 -22.21 7.90 14.40
N SER A 11 -22.57 8.72 15.42
CA SER A 11 -22.73 10.16 15.33
C SER A 11 -21.77 10.83 16.30
N ALA A 12 -20.79 11.58 15.75
CA ALA A 12 -19.84 12.36 16.55
C ALA A 12 -20.43 13.68 16.99
N LYS A 13 -20.00 14.19 18.16
CA LYS A 13 -20.29 15.56 18.58
C LYS A 13 -19.35 16.53 17.84
N THR A 14 -19.88 17.65 17.44
CA THR A 14 -19.09 18.76 16.92
C THR A 14 -18.43 19.55 18.05
N ILE A 15 -17.38 20.30 17.73
CA ILE A 15 -16.68 21.15 18.71
C ILE A 15 -17.62 22.14 19.36
N GLN A 16 -18.58 22.71 18.59
CA GLN A 16 -19.56 23.67 19.09
C GLN A 16 -20.53 23.03 20.09
N GLU A 17 -20.98 21.82 19.84
CA GLU A 17 -21.85 21.07 20.75
C GLU A 17 -21.14 20.69 22.04
N ILE A 18 -19.87 20.30 21.94
CA ILE A 18 -19.05 19.99 23.11
C ILE A 18 -18.83 21.22 23.96
N GLN A 19 -18.51 22.37 23.34
CA GLN A 19 -18.33 23.65 24.03
C GLN A 19 -19.63 24.10 24.70
N ALA A 20 -20.78 23.97 24.01
CA ALA A 20 -22.07 24.29 24.58
C ALA A 20 -22.40 23.42 25.82
N ASP A 21 -22.10 22.14 25.79
CA ASP A 21 -22.30 21.22 26.92
C ASP A 21 -21.41 21.60 28.12
N ILE A 22 -20.13 21.94 27.87
CA ILE A 22 -19.20 22.40 28.91
C ILE A 22 -19.73 23.66 29.58
N VAL A 23 -20.13 24.67 28.77
CA VAL A 23 -20.68 25.93 29.27
C VAL A 23 -21.97 25.72 30.05
N ALA A 24 -22.87 24.86 29.56
CA ALA A 24 -24.10 24.54 30.27
C ALA A 24 -23.84 23.91 31.64
N SER A 25 -22.91 22.98 31.72
CA SER A 25 -22.50 22.31 32.99
C SER A 25 -21.87 23.33 33.95
N GLN A 26 -20.95 24.18 33.46
CA GLN A 26 -20.31 25.22 34.30
C GLN A 26 -21.30 26.21 34.88
N ARG A 27 -22.29 26.66 34.08
CA ARG A 27 -23.33 27.56 34.55
C ARG A 27 -24.30 26.93 35.55
N ALA A 28 -24.50 25.61 35.41
CA ALA A 28 -25.34 24.87 36.35
C ALA A 28 -24.63 24.59 37.68
N ASP A 29 -23.34 24.26 37.65
CA ASP A 29 -22.62 23.74 38.80
C ASP A 29 -21.79 24.79 39.52
N ILE A 30 -21.41 25.91 38.85
CA ILE A 30 -20.54 26.95 39.42
C ILE A 30 -21.35 28.23 39.63
N ASP A 31 -21.72 28.91 38.54
CA ASP A 31 -22.48 30.16 38.58
C ASP A 31 -23.24 30.38 37.27
N ALA A 32 -24.55 30.65 37.35
CA ALA A 32 -25.40 30.92 36.20
C ALA A 32 -24.97 32.20 35.41
N ALA A 33 -24.31 33.14 36.10
CA ALA A 33 -23.81 34.39 35.52
C ALA A 33 -22.33 34.30 35.07
N LEU A 34 -21.74 33.12 35.06
CA LEU A 34 -20.35 32.93 34.70
C LEU A 34 -20.06 33.45 33.27
N ASP A 35 -19.06 34.36 33.17
CA ASP A 35 -18.60 34.84 31.88
C ASP A 35 -17.64 33.77 31.25
N VAL A 36 -18.12 33.19 30.15
CA VAL A 36 -17.43 32.17 29.39
C VAL A 36 -17.14 32.61 27.95
N SER A 37 -17.06 33.93 27.76
CA SER A 37 -16.74 34.49 26.44
C SER A 37 -15.33 34.06 25.99
N ASP A 38 -15.13 34.02 24.67
CA ASP A 38 -13.87 33.56 24.07
C ASP A 38 -12.64 34.44 24.43
N SER A 39 -12.88 35.63 24.99
CA SER A 39 -11.85 36.56 25.47
C SER A 39 -11.45 36.30 26.93
N GLU A 40 -12.27 35.60 27.70
CA GLU A 40 -12.03 35.29 29.09
C GLU A 40 -11.24 33.99 29.28
N PRO A 41 -10.40 33.89 30.36
CA PRO A 41 -9.58 32.71 30.59
C PRO A 41 -10.36 31.37 30.61
N ILE A 42 -11.58 31.40 31.17
CA ILE A 42 -12.46 30.22 31.25
C ILE A 42 -12.97 29.88 29.85
N GLY A 43 -13.38 30.86 29.04
CA GLY A 43 -13.79 30.61 27.67
C GLY A 43 -12.69 30.05 26.80
N ILE A 44 -11.46 30.57 26.91
CA ILE A 44 -10.27 30.07 26.22
C ILE A 44 -10.01 28.59 26.64
N GLN A 45 -10.05 28.30 27.95
CA GLN A 45 -9.86 26.95 28.46
C GLN A 45 -10.92 25.98 27.94
N ASN A 46 -12.19 26.41 27.91
CA ASN A 46 -13.29 25.62 27.34
C ASN A 46 -13.06 25.29 25.87
N GLY A 47 -12.55 26.24 25.08
CA GLY A 47 -12.18 26.02 23.69
C GLY A 47 -11.11 24.97 23.54
N ILE A 48 -10.06 25.01 24.35
CA ILE A 48 -8.97 24.02 24.32
C ILE A 48 -9.49 22.63 24.69
N VAL A 49 -10.30 22.51 25.75
CA VAL A 49 -10.89 21.23 26.16
C VAL A 49 -11.85 20.70 25.10
N ALA A 50 -12.70 21.56 24.53
CA ALA A 50 -13.64 21.18 23.47
C ALA A 50 -12.91 20.67 22.21
N ALA A 51 -11.81 21.33 21.81
CA ALA A 51 -10.99 20.91 20.70
C ALA A 51 -10.39 19.52 20.94
N SER A 52 -9.79 19.29 22.11
CA SER A 52 -9.23 17.98 22.48
C SER A 52 -10.29 16.88 22.53
N GLN A 53 -11.49 17.17 23.01
CA GLN A 53 -12.59 16.19 22.98
C GLN A 53 -13.11 15.93 21.57
N ALA A 54 -13.15 16.94 20.71
CA ALA A 54 -13.55 16.76 19.32
C ALA A 54 -12.60 15.82 18.55
N GLU A 55 -11.29 15.93 18.79
CA GLU A 55 -10.30 14.98 18.23
C GLU A 55 -10.59 13.53 18.64
N ILE A 56 -11.00 13.30 19.89
CA ILE A 56 -11.39 11.96 20.36
C ILE A 56 -12.65 11.48 19.63
N TRP A 57 -13.65 12.34 19.43
CA TRP A 57 -14.85 11.99 18.67
C TRP A 57 -14.55 11.65 17.21
N GLU A 58 -13.64 12.37 16.56
CA GLU A 58 -13.19 12.08 15.21
C GLU A 58 -12.45 10.73 15.14
N LEU A 59 -11.57 10.46 16.11
CA LEU A 59 -10.88 9.18 16.21
C LEU A 59 -11.87 8.02 16.37
N LEU A 60 -12.89 8.16 17.23
CA LEU A 60 -13.92 7.16 17.42
C LEU A 60 -14.76 6.95 16.15
N SER A 61 -15.09 8.03 15.44
CA SER A 61 -15.80 7.96 14.16
C SER A 61 -15.01 7.21 13.11
N THR A 62 -13.70 7.50 13.02
CA THR A 62 -12.79 6.80 12.11
C THR A 62 -12.67 5.32 12.47
N ALA A 63 -12.48 5.01 13.75
CA ALA A 63 -12.41 3.64 14.24
C ALA A 63 -13.69 2.85 13.95
N PHE A 64 -14.86 3.47 14.15
CA PHE A 64 -16.14 2.85 13.84
C PHE A 64 -16.36 2.64 12.34
N SER A 65 -16.01 3.65 11.52
CA SER A 65 -16.06 3.54 10.06
C SER A 65 -15.17 2.42 9.55
N ALA A 66 -14.00 2.24 10.15
CA ALA A 66 -13.05 1.19 9.78
C ALA A 66 -13.54 -0.24 10.07
N LEU A 67 -14.60 -0.42 10.88
CA LEU A 67 -15.26 -1.72 11.07
C LEU A 67 -16.14 -2.13 9.88
N ASN A 68 -16.47 -1.19 9.00
CA ASN A 68 -17.21 -1.49 7.79
C ASN A 68 -16.26 -1.97 6.70
N PRO A 69 -16.43 -3.17 6.11
CA PRO A 69 -15.55 -3.71 5.07
C PRO A 69 -15.40 -2.80 3.84
N ASN A 70 -16.42 -1.98 3.53
CA ASN A 70 -16.40 -1.07 2.40
C ASN A 70 -15.53 0.19 2.65
N ASN A 71 -15.28 0.52 3.91
CA ASN A 71 -14.51 1.70 4.32
C ASN A 71 -13.15 1.32 4.95
N ALA A 72 -13.00 0.03 5.30
CA ALA A 72 -11.79 -0.49 5.93
C ALA A 72 -10.62 -0.51 4.93
N GLU A 73 -9.46 -0.06 5.38
CA GLU A 73 -8.24 -0.04 4.59
C GLU A 73 -7.09 -0.77 5.32
N ASN A 74 -6.11 -1.19 4.56
CA ASN A 74 -4.86 -1.76 5.06
C ASN A 74 -5.07 -2.90 6.09
N TRP A 75 -4.46 -2.76 7.28
CA TRP A 75 -4.48 -3.79 8.32
C TRP A 75 -5.90 -4.05 8.89
N MET A 76 -6.77 -3.04 8.94
CA MET A 76 -8.14 -3.19 9.42
C MET A 76 -8.96 -4.05 8.46
N LEU A 77 -8.80 -3.85 7.14
CA LEU A 77 -9.42 -4.70 6.14
C LEU A 77 -8.92 -6.14 6.26
N ASP A 78 -7.61 -6.32 6.43
CA ASP A 78 -7.01 -7.64 6.62
C ASP A 78 -7.57 -8.33 7.89
N PHE A 79 -7.74 -7.56 8.98
CA PHE A 79 -8.34 -8.05 10.22
C PHE A 79 -9.79 -8.51 10.00
N ILE A 80 -10.63 -7.67 9.37
CA ILE A 80 -12.04 -8.01 9.10
C ILE A 80 -12.14 -9.24 8.18
N CYS A 81 -11.32 -9.28 7.12
CA CYS A 81 -11.28 -10.41 6.20
C CYS A 81 -10.86 -11.71 6.90
N SER A 82 -9.93 -11.63 7.87
CA SER A 82 -9.48 -12.80 8.63
C SER A 82 -10.60 -13.44 9.45
N LEU A 83 -11.58 -12.66 9.91
CA LEU A 83 -12.76 -13.18 10.63
C LEU A 83 -13.63 -14.10 9.77
N THR A 84 -13.60 -13.92 8.45
CA THR A 84 -14.30 -14.76 7.47
C THR A 84 -13.43 -15.83 6.84
N GLY A 85 -12.18 -15.98 7.31
CA GLY A 85 -11.20 -16.90 6.73
C GLY A 85 -10.65 -16.45 5.38
N THR A 86 -10.84 -15.19 5.00
CA THR A 86 -10.32 -14.62 3.77
C THR A 86 -9.01 -13.92 4.07
N PHE A 87 -7.96 -14.26 3.31
CA PHE A 87 -6.64 -13.65 3.49
C PHE A 87 -6.22 -12.92 2.23
N ARG A 88 -5.50 -11.82 2.41
CA ARG A 88 -4.89 -11.09 1.29
C ARG A 88 -3.88 -11.99 0.58
N LYS A 89 -3.97 -12.08 -0.73
CA LYS A 89 -2.92 -12.73 -1.52
C LYS A 89 -1.64 -11.92 -1.41
N GLY A 90 -0.53 -12.60 -1.13
CA GLY A 90 0.79 -11.98 -1.17
C GLY A 90 1.10 -11.40 -2.55
N ALA A 91 1.94 -10.39 -2.60
CA ALA A 91 2.41 -9.86 -3.87
C ALA A 91 3.15 -10.95 -4.65
N THR A 92 2.77 -11.15 -5.91
CA THR A 92 3.45 -12.02 -6.86
C THR A 92 4.52 -11.23 -7.61
N LYS A 93 5.45 -11.94 -8.23
CA LYS A 93 6.47 -11.34 -9.10
C LYS A 93 5.90 -11.17 -10.50
N SER A 94 6.32 -10.12 -11.20
CA SER A 94 6.07 -9.96 -12.63
C SER A 94 6.91 -10.93 -13.44
N TYR A 95 6.36 -11.39 -14.56
CA TYR A 95 7.05 -12.29 -15.51
C TYR A 95 7.17 -11.62 -16.87
N VAL A 96 8.19 -12.04 -17.61
CA VAL A 96 8.42 -11.61 -18.98
C VAL A 96 9.11 -12.73 -19.77
N ASP A 97 8.69 -12.91 -21.01
CA ASP A 97 9.38 -13.80 -21.94
C ASP A 97 10.42 -12.98 -22.74
N VAL A 98 11.66 -13.41 -22.69
CA VAL A 98 12.83 -12.70 -23.24
C VAL A 98 13.46 -13.53 -24.35
N ASN A 99 13.73 -12.90 -25.48
CA ASN A 99 14.54 -13.44 -26.55
C ASN A 99 16.01 -13.44 -26.12
N VAL A 100 16.56 -14.59 -25.91
CA VAL A 100 17.98 -14.81 -25.57
C VAL A 100 18.69 -15.30 -26.83
N THR A 101 19.62 -14.51 -27.33
CA THR A 101 20.49 -14.90 -28.46
C THR A 101 21.70 -15.61 -27.91
N VAL A 102 21.92 -16.83 -28.35
CA VAL A 102 23.03 -17.68 -27.90
C VAL A 102 23.90 -18.16 -29.04
N SER A 103 25.18 -18.39 -28.76
CA SER A 103 26.07 -19.17 -29.61
C SER A 103 25.88 -20.67 -29.35
N ALA A 104 26.52 -21.52 -30.15
CA ALA A 104 26.43 -22.98 -29.99
C ALA A 104 26.89 -23.45 -28.59
N ASN A 105 26.28 -24.51 -28.08
CA ASN A 105 26.56 -25.16 -26.79
C ASN A 105 26.37 -24.18 -25.60
N CYS A 106 25.25 -23.49 -25.52
CA CYS A 106 24.88 -22.64 -24.40
C CYS A 106 24.07 -23.39 -23.37
N SER A 107 24.52 -23.39 -22.11
CA SER A 107 23.78 -23.98 -20.98
C SER A 107 23.93 -23.14 -19.73
N PHE A 108 22.83 -22.89 -19.03
CA PHE A 108 22.81 -22.21 -17.73
C PHE A 108 21.68 -22.75 -16.85
N GLY A 109 21.92 -22.71 -15.54
CA GLY A 109 20.94 -23.13 -14.55
C GLY A 109 19.79 -22.13 -14.34
N ALA A 110 18.80 -22.51 -13.54
CA ALA A 110 17.79 -21.59 -13.08
C ALA A 110 18.44 -20.43 -12.29
N GLN A 111 17.92 -19.19 -12.49
CA GLN A 111 18.38 -17.97 -11.84
C GLN A 111 19.84 -17.57 -12.10
N ALA A 112 20.50 -18.20 -13.05
CA ALA A 112 21.90 -17.93 -13.37
C ALA A 112 22.08 -16.69 -14.24
N LEU A 113 21.17 -16.43 -15.18
CA LEU A 113 21.18 -15.26 -16.06
C LEU A 113 20.36 -14.13 -15.46
N GLN A 114 21.03 -13.04 -15.11
CA GLN A 114 20.42 -11.84 -14.58
C GLN A 114 20.47 -10.70 -15.60
N ILE A 115 19.32 -10.10 -15.85
CA ILE A 115 19.17 -9.00 -16.80
C ILE A 115 18.49 -7.81 -16.14
N ALA A 116 18.68 -6.62 -16.71
CA ALA A 116 18.11 -5.38 -16.20
C ALA A 116 17.58 -4.49 -17.33
N VAL A 117 16.67 -3.59 -16.94
CA VAL A 117 16.25 -2.49 -17.79
C VAL A 117 17.41 -1.52 -17.98
N THR A 118 17.79 -1.23 -19.22
CA THR A 118 18.97 -0.41 -19.52
C THR A 118 18.90 1.00 -18.92
N SER A 119 17.73 1.63 -18.93
CA SER A 119 17.51 2.95 -18.34
C SER A 119 17.37 2.95 -16.82
N GLN A 120 17.06 1.79 -16.23
CA GLN A 120 16.82 1.61 -14.78
C GLN A 120 17.40 0.28 -14.29
N PRO A 121 18.72 0.18 -14.03
CA PRO A 121 19.37 -1.06 -13.63
C PRO A 121 18.92 -1.66 -12.29
N SER A 122 18.13 -0.92 -11.51
CA SER A 122 17.47 -1.42 -10.29
C SER A 122 16.32 -2.38 -10.59
N ILE A 123 15.71 -2.30 -11.78
CA ILE A 123 14.67 -3.22 -12.26
C ILE A 123 15.36 -4.43 -12.87
N ARG A 124 15.35 -5.55 -12.14
CA ARG A 124 16.11 -6.75 -12.47
C ARG A 124 15.20 -7.94 -12.62
N PHE A 125 15.58 -8.81 -13.55
CA PHE A 125 14.90 -10.07 -13.83
C PHE A 125 15.91 -11.21 -13.88
N ARG A 126 15.46 -12.41 -13.48
CA ARG A 126 16.24 -13.65 -13.57
C ARG A 126 15.47 -14.73 -14.30
N ASN A 127 16.17 -15.60 -15.01
CA ASN A 127 15.55 -16.73 -15.67
C ASN A 127 14.91 -17.69 -14.65
N VAL A 128 13.69 -18.12 -14.93
CA VAL A 128 12.92 -19.00 -14.02
C VAL A 128 13.46 -20.43 -14.03
N SER A 129 13.73 -20.96 -15.22
CA SER A 129 14.18 -22.33 -15.42
C SER A 129 15.58 -22.38 -16.05
N GLY A 130 16.23 -23.53 -15.92
CA GLY A 130 17.46 -23.78 -16.64
C GLY A 130 17.23 -23.83 -18.16
N PHE A 131 18.27 -23.55 -18.90
CA PHE A 131 18.30 -23.52 -20.37
C PHE A 131 19.50 -24.34 -20.86
N SER A 132 19.32 -25.14 -21.93
CA SER A 132 20.41 -25.90 -22.56
C SER A 132 20.09 -26.11 -24.03
N GLU A 133 20.92 -25.54 -24.90
CA GLU A 133 20.80 -25.69 -26.35
C GLU A 133 22.17 -25.83 -26.99
N THR A 134 22.24 -26.72 -28.00
CA THR A 134 23.47 -27.02 -28.72
C THR A 134 23.66 -26.17 -29.97
N LEU A 135 22.60 -25.62 -30.52
CA LEU A 135 22.60 -24.81 -31.73
C LEU A 135 22.59 -23.30 -31.39
N ALA A 136 23.30 -22.53 -32.17
CA ALA A 136 23.21 -21.08 -32.10
C ALA A 136 21.84 -20.62 -32.61
N GLY A 137 21.25 -19.65 -31.91
CA GLY A 137 19.92 -19.13 -32.28
C GLY A 137 19.36 -18.13 -31.28
N VAL A 138 18.10 -17.76 -31.51
CA VAL A 138 17.29 -16.92 -30.61
C VAL A 138 16.23 -17.80 -29.97
N TYR A 139 16.22 -17.84 -28.67
CA TYR A 139 15.31 -18.68 -27.90
C TYR A 139 14.49 -17.82 -26.91
N LEU A 140 13.22 -18.16 -26.78
CA LEU A 140 12.33 -17.50 -25.83
C LEU A 140 12.47 -18.15 -24.46
N VAL A 141 12.94 -17.39 -23.49
CA VAL A 141 13.17 -17.86 -22.11
C VAL A 141 12.36 -17.00 -21.15
N ARG A 142 11.68 -17.63 -20.19
CA ARG A 142 10.89 -16.92 -19.17
C ARG A 142 11.77 -16.40 -18.05
N PHE A 143 11.56 -15.13 -17.72
CA PHE A 143 12.20 -14.44 -16.61
C PHE A 143 11.18 -13.97 -15.59
N GLU A 144 11.58 -13.89 -14.33
CA GLU A 144 10.81 -13.32 -13.24
C GLU A 144 11.54 -12.10 -12.66
N ALA A 145 10.76 -11.10 -12.20
CA ALA A 145 11.32 -9.97 -11.49
C ALA A 145 11.96 -10.40 -10.16
N GLU A 146 13.06 -9.79 -9.76
CA GLU A 146 13.64 -10.02 -8.42
C GLU A 146 12.74 -9.50 -7.31
N GLN A 147 12.09 -8.36 -7.54
CA GLN A 147 11.16 -7.74 -6.61
C GLN A 147 9.75 -8.30 -6.80
N THR A 148 9.02 -8.43 -5.70
CA THR A 148 7.58 -8.72 -5.72
C THR A 148 6.76 -7.46 -5.98
N GLY A 149 5.60 -7.63 -6.61
CA GLY A 149 4.71 -6.53 -6.97
C GLY A 149 4.70 -6.25 -8.48
N PRO A 150 3.98 -5.23 -8.92
CA PRO A 150 3.84 -4.90 -10.33
C PRO A 150 5.11 -4.21 -10.85
N VAL A 151 6.10 -5.01 -11.21
CA VAL A 151 7.34 -4.52 -11.81
C VAL A 151 7.15 -4.43 -13.32
N VAL A 152 7.24 -3.23 -13.87
CA VAL A 152 7.03 -2.97 -15.30
C VAL A 152 8.38 -2.85 -16.02
N ALA A 153 8.52 -3.58 -17.12
CA ALA A 153 9.61 -3.41 -18.08
C ALA A 153 8.99 -3.40 -19.48
N TYR A 154 9.08 -2.27 -20.16
CA TYR A 154 8.50 -2.12 -21.50
C TYR A 154 9.25 -2.95 -22.55
N SER A 155 8.57 -3.29 -23.63
CA SER A 155 9.14 -4.01 -24.75
C SER A 155 10.45 -3.38 -25.24
N GLY A 156 11.47 -4.21 -25.46
CA GLY A 156 12.80 -3.79 -25.94
C GLY A 156 13.70 -3.12 -24.91
N THR A 157 13.29 -3.00 -23.64
CA THR A 157 14.09 -2.28 -22.61
C THR A 157 15.00 -3.19 -21.78
N LEU A 158 14.74 -4.50 -21.75
CA LEU A 158 15.55 -5.49 -21.05
C LEU A 158 16.69 -5.97 -21.95
N THR A 159 17.76 -5.17 -22.01
CA THR A 159 18.90 -5.46 -22.89
C THR A 159 20.24 -5.56 -22.15
N THR A 160 20.29 -5.19 -20.87
CA THR A 160 21.52 -5.22 -20.08
C THR A 160 21.66 -6.53 -19.34
N ILE A 161 22.76 -7.26 -19.58
CA ILE A 161 23.11 -8.48 -18.86
C ILE A 161 23.98 -8.07 -17.66
N LEU A 162 23.49 -8.37 -16.44
CA LEU A 162 24.21 -8.09 -15.19
C LEU A 162 25.09 -9.26 -14.74
N ALA A 163 24.57 -10.48 -14.87
CA ALA A 163 25.33 -11.69 -14.61
C ALA A 163 25.56 -12.41 -15.96
N PRO A 164 26.72 -12.20 -16.60
CA PRO A 164 27.02 -12.79 -17.90
C PRO A 164 27.21 -14.31 -17.77
N VAL A 165 26.61 -15.03 -18.71
CA VAL A 165 26.73 -16.47 -18.84
C VAL A 165 27.43 -16.79 -20.13
N LEU A 166 28.24 -17.86 -20.12
CA LEU A 166 29.00 -18.29 -21.29
C LEU A 166 28.06 -18.59 -22.47
N ASN A 167 28.43 -18.12 -23.65
CA ASN A 167 27.69 -18.32 -24.90
C ASN A 167 26.34 -17.57 -25.00
N VAL A 168 25.98 -16.69 -24.07
CA VAL A 168 24.90 -15.72 -24.22
C VAL A 168 25.45 -14.46 -24.87
N ILE A 169 24.86 -14.05 -26.00
CA ILE A 169 25.33 -12.90 -26.80
C ILE A 169 24.53 -11.66 -26.45
N SER A 170 23.21 -11.73 -26.47
CA SER A 170 22.31 -10.61 -26.20
C SER A 170 20.96 -11.08 -25.71
N VAL A 171 20.24 -10.16 -25.11
CA VAL A 171 18.88 -10.38 -24.59
C VAL A 171 17.99 -9.21 -24.99
N THR A 172 16.69 -9.48 -25.23
CA THR A 172 15.68 -8.43 -25.43
C THR A 172 14.29 -8.99 -25.19
N ASN A 173 13.44 -8.23 -24.52
CA ASN A 173 12.04 -8.62 -24.31
C ASN A 173 11.15 -8.13 -25.47
N PRO A 174 10.46 -9.03 -26.18
CA PRO A 174 9.56 -8.66 -27.28
C PRO A 174 8.25 -8.00 -26.79
N LEU A 175 7.84 -8.27 -25.56
CA LEU A 175 6.61 -7.81 -24.91
C LEU A 175 6.93 -7.15 -23.56
N ASP A 176 5.95 -6.40 -23.04
CA ASP A 176 6.04 -5.82 -21.70
C ASP A 176 6.03 -6.91 -20.62
N ALA A 177 6.67 -6.64 -19.49
CA ALA A 177 6.55 -7.47 -18.30
C ALA A 177 5.18 -7.28 -17.65
N THR A 178 4.56 -8.37 -17.18
CA THR A 178 3.25 -8.38 -16.52
C THR A 178 3.27 -9.17 -15.20
#